data_bd9e5b5692c5670503e23c24a78bc202
#
_entry.id   bd9e5b5692c5670503e23c24a78bc202
#
_cell.length_a   1.000
_cell.length_b   1.000
_cell.length_c   1.000
_cell.angle_alpha   90.00
_cell.angle_beta   90.00
_cell.angle_gamma   90.00
#
_symmetry.space_group_name_H-M   'P 1'
#
loop_
_entity.id
_entity.type
_entity.pdbx_description
1 polymer ?
#
loop_
_entity_poly.entity_id
_entity_poly.type
_entity_poly.pdbx_seq_one_letter_code
_entity_poly.pdbx_strand_id
1 'polypeptide(L)'
;MHGLAFDAVHDEIIVPVALSGAVLVFKGDARGDQLPIRIIQGSHTGLIRPQTVEVDPVNGEIVAADSSSRAILVFDRLANGDVAPKRKIGGLKTDFRDIVGVAVDPVHNVIVAANRSAGGPNGLYMFDRLADGDVAPIRHIGGPNTGVIGRFRQLKLDVDRGMIYVAVQAFRRQMATPQKEADLYTNEKALATLRAQQARGERDDEPVDAEGGGDTAGFIGAWAITDNGDVPPRLIIRGPATRAGGYGGVAVNPKDGEVYGVGSNAVMTYLVPHFFKKPQ
;
A
#
# COMPACT_ATOMS: atom_id res chain seq x y z
N MET A 1 1.13 11.25 3.00
CA MET A 1 0.23 10.68 1.98
C MET A 1 1.01 9.63 1.23
N HIS A 2 0.47 8.42 1.12
CA HIS A 2 1.16 7.30 0.48
C HIS A 2 0.43 6.76 -0.75
N GLY A 3 -0.80 7.15 -0.97
CA GLY A 3 -1.56 6.78 -2.15
C GLY A 3 -2.86 7.56 -2.22
N LEU A 4 -3.37 7.72 -3.41
CA LEU A 4 -4.67 8.29 -3.70
C LEU A 4 -5.43 7.31 -4.62
N ALA A 5 -6.75 7.45 -4.70
CA ALA A 5 -7.58 6.75 -5.65
C ALA A 5 -8.21 7.74 -6.65
N PHE A 6 -8.46 7.26 -7.85
CA PHE A 6 -9.24 7.96 -8.86
C PHE A 6 -10.46 7.14 -9.24
N ASP A 7 -11.63 7.70 -9.05
CA ASP A 7 -12.90 7.14 -9.48
C ASP A 7 -13.19 7.62 -10.90
N ALA A 8 -12.86 6.80 -11.88
CA ALA A 8 -13.09 7.13 -13.28
C ALA A 8 -14.58 7.11 -13.68
N VAL A 9 -15.45 6.49 -12.89
CA VAL A 9 -16.90 6.43 -13.16
C VAL A 9 -17.57 7.75 -12.77
N HIS A 10 -17.12 8.35 -11.65
CA HIS A 10 -17.71 9.55 -11.10
C HIS A 10 -16.83 10.80 -11.24
N ASP A 11 -15.66 10.64 -11.87
CA ASP A 11 -14.66 11.70 -12.06
C ASP A 11 -14.28 12.38 -10.72
N GLU A 12 -13.82 11.56 -9.77
CA GLU A 12 -13.45 12.01 -8.43
C GLU A 12 -12.03 11.55 -8.04
N ILE A 13 -11.28 12.43 -7.38
CA ILE A 13 -9.97 12.14 -6.77
C ILE A 13 -10.15 12.01 -5.26
N ILE A 14 -9.78 10.86 -4.69
CA ILE A 14 -9.91 10.57 -3.27
C ILE A 14 -8.52 10.56 -2.63
N VAL A 15 -8.32 11.40 -1.61
CA VAL A 15 -7.01 11.70 -1.00
C VAL A 15 -7.04 11.43 0.49
N PRO A 16 -6.23 10.48 1.02
CA PRO A 16 -6.08 10.30 2.46
C PRO A 16 -5.13 11.36 3.02
N VAL A 17 -5.50 11.98 4.14
CA VAL A 17 -4.66 12.96 4.83
C VAL A 17 -4.29 12.43 6.22
N ALA A 18 -3.15 11.75 6.28
CA ALA A 18 -2.70 11.00 7.45
C ALA A 18 -2.54 11.86 8.71
N LEU A 19 -2.11 13.12 8.57
CA LEU A 19 -1.86 14.00 9.72
C LEU A 19 -3.13 14.56 10.35
N SER A 20 -4.19 14.69 9.58
CA SER A 20 -5.47 15.22 10.09
C SER A 20 -6.53 14.14 10.32
N GLY A 21 -6.22 12.87 10.05
CA GLY A 21 -7.18 11.76 10.16
C GLY A 21 -8.39 11.96 9.24
N ALA A 22 -8.16 12.33 7.99
CA ALA A 22 -9.22 12.68 7.06
C ALA A 22 -9.07 11.97 5.71
N VAL A 23 -10.19 11.85 5.01
CA VAL A 23 -10.24 11.54 3.58
C VAL A 23 -10.94 12.68 2.86
N LEU A 24 -10.26 13.25 1.87
CA LEU A 24 -10.77 14.35 1.05
C LEU A 24 -11.18 13.83 -0.31
N VAL A 25 -12.30 14.31 -0.84
CA VAL A 25 -12.76 13.99 -2.18
C VAL A 25 -12.83 15.26 -3.00
N PHE A 26 -12.18 15.27 -4.14
CA PHE A 26 -12.15 16.36 -5.11
C PHE A 26 -12.80 15.93 -6.41
N LYS A 27 -13.22 16.88 -7.24
CA LYS A 27 -13.54 16.62 -8.63
C LYS A 27 -12.30 16.20 -9.40
N GLY A 28 -12.44 15.36 -10.43
CA GLY A 28 -11.32 14.88 -11.23
C GLY A 28 -10.57 16.00 -11.98
N ASP A 29 -11.25 17.11 -12.30
CA ASP A 29 -10.67 18.29 -12.95
C ASP A 29 -10.20 19.38 -11.97
N ALA A 30 -10.19 19.10 -10.66
CA ALA A 30 -9.78 20.06 -9.62
C ALA A 30 -8.38 20.63 -9.85
N ARG A 31 -8.23 21.96 -9.70
CA ARG A 31 -6.99 22.68 -9.96
C ARG A 31 -6.70 23.71 -8.87
N GLY A 32 -5.41 23.95 -8.65
CA GLY A 32 -4.94 24.99 -7.73
C GLY A 32 -5.43 24.79 -6.31
N ASP A 33 -6.14 25.78 -5.78
CA ASP A 33 -6.65 25.86 -4.42
C ASP A 33 -8.12 25.48 -4.28
N GLN A 34 -8.69 24.76 -5.25
CA GLN A 34 -10.05 24.27 -5.17
C GLN A 34 -10.29 23.43 -3.93
N LEU A 35 -11.38 23.70 -3.25
CA LEU A 35 -11.77 22.97 -2.05
C LEU A 35 -12.29 21.58 -2.39
N PRO A 36 -12.10 20.59 -1.48
CA PRO A 36 -12.71 19.28 -1.62
C PRO A 36 -14.25 19.41 -1.64
N ILE A 37 -14.90 18.59 -2.46
CA ILE A 37 -16.36 18.52 -2.51
C ILE A 37 -16.96 17.73 -1.36
N ARG A 38 -16.18 16.85 -0.73
CA ARG A 38 -16.53 16.12 0.50
C ARG A 38 -15.29 15.92 1.38
N ILE A 39 -15.50 15.88 2.70
CA ILE A 39 -14.48 15.61 3.70
C ILE A 39 -15.04 14.58 4.67
N ILE A 40 -14.41 13.41 4.79
CA ILE A 40 -14.72 12.42 5.82
C ILE A 40 -13.71 12.64 6.95
N GLN A 41 -14.16 13.16 8.09
CA GLN A 41 -13.31 13.50 9.24
C GLN A 41 -14.15 13.64 10.51
N GLY A 42 -13.60 13.17 11.62
CA GLY A 42 -14.21 13.33 12.96
C GLY A 42 -14.11 12.05 13.77
N SER A 43 -14.57 12.13 15.02
CA SER A 43 -14.40 11.07 16.02
C SER A 43 -15.18 9.79 15.70
N HIS A 44 -16.30 9.90 15.00
CA HIS A 44 -17.13 8.74 14.63
C HIS A 44 -16.57 7.98 13.42
N THR A 45 -15.70 8.62 12.62
CA THR A 45 -15.14 7.99 11.42
C THR A 45 -14.18 6.83 11.74
N GLY A 46 -13.54 6.86 12.91
CA GLY A 46 -12.47 5.93 13.27
C GLY A 46 -11.16 6.16 12.53
N LEU A 47 -11.08 7.19 11.67
CA LEU A 47 -9.86 7.60 10.98
C LEU A 47 -8.91 8.29 11.96
N ILE A 48 -7.68 7.76 12.08
CA ILE A 48 -6.61 8.34 12.90
C ILE A 48 -5.42 8.71 12.02
N ARG A 49 -4.98 7.78 11.18
CA ARG A 49 -3.84 7.96 10.27
C ARG A 49 -4.04 7.17 8.99
N PRO A 50 -4.98 7.59 8.13
CA PRO A 50 -5.21 6.92 6.85
C PRO A 50 -3.97 7.05 5.95
N GLN A 51 -3.44 5.93 5.48
CA GLN A 51 -2.24 5.86 4.65
C GLN A 51 -2.58 5.83 3.16
N THR A 52 -3.52 4.98 2.81
CA THR A 52 -4.00 4.80 1.43
C THR A 52 -5.50 4.66 1.42
N VAL A 53 -6.07 4.99 0.28
CA VAL A 53 -7.48 4.76 -0.03
C VAL A 53 -7.62 4.08 -1.37
N GLU A 54 -8.72 3.37 -1.54
CA GLU A 54 -9.17 2.86 -2.84
C GLU A 54 -10.68 3.09 -2.96
N VAL A 55 -11.19 3.11 -4.19
CA VAL A 55 -12.61 3.26 -4.47
C VAL A 55 -13.16 2.02 -5.14
N ASP A 56 -14.32 1.58 -4.70
CA ASP A 56 -15.16 0.58 -5.36
C ASP A 56 -16.33 1.30 -6.02
N PRO A 57 -16.22 1.64 -7.31
CA PRO A 57 -17.28 2.37 -7.99
C PRO A 57 -18.50 1.50 -8.26
N VAL A 58 -18.35 0.18 -8.28
CA VAL A 58 -19.44 -0.78 -8.50
C VAL A 58 -20.40 -0.81 -7.32
N ASN A 59 -19.84 -0.83 -6.08
CA ASN A 59 -20.63 -0.89 -4.86
C ASN A 59 -20.78 0.47 -4.16
N GLY A 60 -20.21 1.53 -4.73
CA GLY A 60 -20.29 2.89 -4.19
C GLY A 60 -19.59 3.02 -2.84
N GLU A 61 -18.33 2.55 -2.72
CA GLU A 61 -17.62 2.52 -1.45
C GLU A 61 -16.20 3.12 -1.56
N ILE A 62 -15.79 3.82 -0.51
CA ILE A 62 -14.40 4.25 -0.28
C ILE A 62 -13.81 3.34 0.80
N VAL A 63 -12.68 2.70 0.49
CA VAL A 63 -11.97 1.79 1.38
C VAL A 63 -10.67 2.46 1.83
N ALA A 64 -10.51 2.68 3.13
CA ALA A 64 -9.35 3.35 3.72
C ALA A 64 -8.54 2.39 4.59
N ALA A 65 -7.22 2.33 4.37
CA ALA A 65 -6.29 1.67 5.27
C ALA A 65 -5.76 2.66 6.30
N ASP A 66 -6.07 2.43 7.56
CA ASP A 66 -5.62 3.28 8.67
C ASP A 66 -4.59 2.56 9.55
N SER A 67 -3.35 3.05 9.51
CA SER A 67 -2.24 2.41 10.22
C SER A 67 -2.31 2.54 11.73
N SER A 68 -2.85 3.64 12.24
CA SER A 68 -2.92 3.88 13.69
C SER A 68 -4.10 3.18 14.33
N SER A 69 -5.25 3.12 13.69
CA SER A 69 -6.38 2.32 14.16
C SER A 69 -6.21 0.83 13.86
N ARG A 70 -5.20 0.45 13.06
CA ARG A 70 -4.95 -0.92 12.59
C ARG A 70 -6.21 -1.55 12.00
N ALA A 71 -6.87 -0.80 11.13
CA ALA A 71 -8.14 -1.20 10.56
C ALA A 71 -8.26 -0.78 9.10
N ILE A 72 -9.06 -1.53 8.36
CA ILE A 72 -9.64 -1.10 7.10
C ILE A 72 -11.01 -0.53 7.43
N LEU A 73 -11.28 0.69 6.99
CA LEU A 73 -12.53 1.41 7.19
C LEU A 73 -13.22 1.58 5.84
N VAL A 74 -14.44 1.13 5.73
CA VAL A 74 -15.23 1.19 4.51
C VAL A 74 -16.36 2.19 4.69
N PHE A 75 -16.37 3.23 3.87
CA PHE A 75 -17.38 4.29 3.88
C PHE A 75 -18.27 4.22 2.65
N ASP A 76 -19.45 4.80 2.75
CA ASP A 76 -20.22 5.13 1.55
C ASP A 76 -19.45 6.12 0.68
N ARG A 77 -19.52 6.00 -0.64
CA ARG A 77 -18.82 6.90 -1.56
C ARG A 77 -19.22 8.37 -1.35
N LEU A 78 -20.47 8.59 -0.99
CA LEU A 78 -21.04 9.93 -0.74
C LEU A 78 -20.86 10.39 0.72
N ALA A 79 -20.17 9.64 1.55
CA ALA A 79 -19.91 10.02 2.93
C ALA A 79 -19.27 11.41 3.04
N ASN A 80 -19.73 12.22 3.99
CA ASN A 80 -19.26 13.57 4.26
C ASN A 80 -19.42 13.92 5.74
N GLY A 81 -18.43 14.56 6.33
CA GLY A 81 -18.41 14.96 7.74
C GLY A 81 -18.02 13.83 8.69
N ASP A 82 -18.47 13.91 9.92
CA ASP A 82 -18.18 12.97 11.02
C ASP A 82 -19.17 11.80 11.00
N VAL A 83 -18.97 10.87 10.08
CA VAL A 83 -19.83 9.70 9.88
C VAL A 83 -19.10 8.41 10.21
N ALA A 84 -19.83 7.46 10.79
CA ALA A 84 -19.29 6.11 11.06
C ALA A 84 -19.05 5.36 9.73
N PRO A 85 -18.02 4.49 9.66
CA PRO A 85 -17.87 3.60 8.52
C PRO A 85 -19.02 2.59 8.44
N LYS A 86 -19.36 2.17 7.23
CA LYS A 86 -20.33 1.06 6.99
C LYS A 86 -19.83 -0.26 7.59
N ARG A 87 -18.51 -0.48 7.50
CA ARG A 87 -17.80 -1.67 7.99
C ARG A 87 -16.40 -1.28 8.46
N LYS A 88 -15.91 -2.04 9.45
CA LYS A 88 -14.55 -1.89 9.98
C LYS A 88 -13.94 -3.28 10.14
N ILE A 89 -12.92 -3.61 9.34
CA ILE A 89 -12.12 -4.81 9.53
C ILE A 89 -10.93 -4.45 10.43
N GLY A 90 -10.91 -4.98 11.65
CA GLY A 90 -9.84 -4.65 12.61
C GLY A 90 -10.02 -5.44 13.90
N GLY A 91 -8.90 -5.78 14.54
CA GLY A 91 -8.88 -6.58 15.77
C GLY A 91 -7.71 -7.58 15.76
N LEU A 92 -7.66 -8.45 16.74
CA LEU A 92 -6.52 -9.37 16.93
C LEU A 92 -6.44 -10.44 15.85
N LYS A 93 -7.59 -10.92 15.37
CA LYS A 93 -7.65 -11.98 14.34
C LYS A 93 -7.19 -11.50 12.96
N THR A 94 -7.26 -10.19 12.69
CA THR A 94 -6.80 -9.63 11.42
C THR A 94 -5.28 -9.70 11.27
N ASP A 95 -4.55 -9.82 12.38
CA ASP A 95 -3.09 -9.74 12.48
C ASP A 95 -2.49 -8.45 11.88
N PHE A 96 -3.27 -7.38 11.85
CA PHE A 96 -2.78 -6.09 11.38
C PHE A 96 -1.78 -5.47 12.35
N ARG A 97 -0.61 -5.09 11.83
CA ARG A 97 0.45 -4.38 12.55
C ARG A 97 0.61 -2.95 12.07
N ASP A 98 0.88 -2.80 10.78
CA ASP A 98 1.01 -1.49 10.11
C ASP A 98 0.45 -1.63 8.70
N ILE A 99 -0.83 -1.29 8.52
CA ILE A 99 -1.49 -1.36 7.21
C ILE A 99 -1.08 -0.12 6.42
N VAL A 100 -0.42 -0.34 5.29
CA VAL A 100 0.16 0.72 4.47
C VAL A 100 -0.44 0.83 3.08
N GLY A 101 -1.19 -0.17 2.66
CA GLY A 101 -1.85 -0.21 1.37
C GLY A 101 -3.16 -0.97 1.42
N VAL A 102 -4.09 -0.58 0.59
CA VAL A 102 -5.36 -1.28 0.38
C VAL A 102 -5.74 -1.23 -1.09
N ALA A 103 -6.37 -2.28 -1.57
CA ALA A 103 -7.09 -2.31 -2.85
C ALA A 103 -8.35 -3.16 -2.72
N VAL A 104 -9.33 -2.91 -3.58
CA VAL A 104 -10.60 -3.63 -3.59
C VAL A 104 -10.85 -4.24 -4.96
N ASP A 105 -11.30 -5.47 -4.96
CA ASP A 105 -11.72 -6.21 -6.15
C ASP A 105 -13.21 -6.52 -6.02
N PRO A 106 -14.08 -5.74 -6.69
CA PRO A 106 -15.51 -5.95 -6.63
C PRO A 106 -15.97 -7.18 -7.44
N VAL A 107 -15.18 -7.63 -8.40
CA VAL A 107 -15.50 -8.79 -9.25
C VAL A 107 -15.30 -10.10 -8.48
N HIS A 108 -14.16 -10.22 -7.79
CA HIS A 108 -13.84 -11.40 -7.00
C HIS A 108 -14.23 -11.26 -5.52
N ASN A 109 -14.87 -10.15 -5.16
CA ASN A 109 -15.38 -9.86 -3.81
C ASN A 109 -14.31 -9.88 -2.71
N VAL A 110 -13.16 -9.25 -2.97
CA VAL A 110 -11.98 -9.28 -2.07
C VAL A 110 -11.47 -7.86 -1.78
N ILE A 111 -11.08 -7.62 -0.53
CA ILE A 111 -10.21 -6.51 -0.14
C ILE A 111 -8.81 -7.08 0.13
N VAL A 112 -7.78 -6.45 -0.45
CA VAL A 112 -6.37 -6.79 -0.24
C VAL A 112 -5.72 -5.70 0.58
N ALA A 113 -5.10 -6.07 1.70
CA ALA A 113 -4.35 -5.17 2.56
C ALA A 113 -2.85 -5.47 2.48
N ALA A 114 -2.04 -4.44 2.33
CA ALA A 114 -0.60 -4.52 2.49
C ALA A 114 -0.24 -4.27 3.96
N ASN A 115 0.20 -5.31 4.66
CA ASN A 115 0.52 -5.27 6.08
C ASN A 115 2.02 -5.42 6.31
N ARG A 116 2.61 -4.49 7.06
CA ARG A 116 4.03 -4.54 7.46
C ARG A 116 4.14 -4.86 8.94
N SER A 117 5.22 -5.52 9.30
CA SER A 117 5.56 -5.77 10.69
C SER A 117 7.08 -5.65 10.89
N ALA A 118 7.51 -4.83 11.83
CA ALA A 118 8.89 -4.84 12.27
C ALA A 118 9.14 -6.14 13.06
N GLY A 119 9.90 -7.07 12.45
CA GLY A 119 10.22 -8.36 13.07
C GLY A 119 9.11 -9.41 13.02
N GLY A 120 8.02 -9.17 12.26
CA GLY A 120 6.92 -10.12 12.06
C GLY A 120 6.64 -10.39 10.57
N PRO A 121 5.60 -11.14 10.27
CA PRO A 121 5.26 -11.44 8.89
C PRO A 121 4.79 -10.19 8.15
N ASN A 122 5.55 -9.77 7.15
CA ASN A 122 5.07 -8.85 6.11
C ASN A 122 4.26 -9.64 5.11
N GLY A 123 3.24 -9.04 4.51
CA GLY A 123 2.47 -9.74 3.50
C GLY A 123 1.27 -8.99 2.97
N LEU A 124 0.61 -9.68 2.05
CA LEU A 124 -0.67 -9.26 1.49
C LEU A 124 -1.75 -10.12 2.16
N TYR A 125 -2.68 -9.46 2.80
CA TYR A 125 -3.78 -10.08 3.55
C TYR A 125 -5.06 -9.87 2.78
N MET A 126 -5.80 -10.93 2.51
CA MET A 126 -7.04 -10.86 1.76
C MET A 126 -8.23 -11.14 2.67
N PHE A 127 -9.24 -10.30 2.55
CA PHE A 127 -10.50 -10.42 3.29
C PHE A 127 -11.67 -10.47 2.31
N ASP A 128 -12.75 -11.11 2.70
CA ASP A 128 -14.02 -10.93 1.99
C ASP A 128 -14.37 -9.43 1.95
N ARG A 129 -14.85 -8.93 0.83
CA ARG A 129 -15.19 -7.51 0.67
C ARG A 129 -16.24 -7.05 1.67
N LEU A 130 -17.13 -7.94 2.08
CA LEU A 130 -18.21 -7.67 3.04
C LEU A 130 -17.81 -7.97 4.49
N ALA A 131 -16.55 -8.36 4.74
CA ALA A 131 -16.08 -8.62 6.10
C ALA A 131 -16.24 -7.40 7.00
N ASP A 132 -16.59 -7.66 8.25
CA ASP A 132 -16.77 -6.66 9.30
C ASP A 132 -16.29 -7.22 10.65
N GLY A 133 -15.74 -6.37 11.51
CA GLY A 133 -15.25 -6.73 12.83
C GLY A 133 -13.90 -7.41 12.87
N ASP A 134 -13.67 -8.21 13.92
CA ASP A 134 -12.43 -8.95 14.18
C ASP A 134 -12.44 -10.32 13.48
N VAL A 135 -12.07 -10.33 12.22
CA VAL A 135 -12.05 -11.52 11.36
C VAL A 135 -10.63 -11.84 10.90
N ALA A 136 -10.36 -13.14 10.71
CA ALA A 136 -9.10 -13.58 10.11
C ALA A 136 -9.10 -13.35 8.59
N PRO A 137 -7.93 -13.11 7.96
CA PRO A 137 -7.83 -13.07 6.52
C PRO A 137 -8.19 -14.44 5.92
N ILE A 138 -8.89 -14.42 4.79
CA ILE A 138 -9.22 -15.64 4.04
C ILE A 138 -8.00 -16.22 3.32
N ARG A 139 -7.00 -15.39 3.01
CA ARG A 139 -5.69 -15.75 2.44
C ARG A 139 -4.63 -14.75 2.91
N HIS A 140 -3.40 -15.24 2.91
CA HIS A 140 -2.22 -14.45 3.24
C HIS A 140 -1.06 -14.86 2.33
N ILE A 141 -0.50 -13.92 1.58
CA ILE A 141 0.74 -14.10 0.80
C ILE A 141 1.87 -13.46 1.59
N GLY A 142 2.80 -14.27 2.07
CA GLY A 142 3.93 -13.79 2.89
C GLY A 142 4.92 -14.89 3.15
N GLY A 143 6.16 -14.53 3.40
CA GLY A 143 7.26 -15.45 3.61
C GLY A 143 8.47 -15.17 2.71
N PRO A 144 9.61 -15.84 2.93
CA PRO A 144 10.86 -15.54 2.24
C PRO A 144 10.82 -15.72 0.73
N ASN A 145 10.06 -16.71 0.22
CA ASN A 145 9.95 -16.97 -1.22
C ASN A 145 9.15 -15.89 -1.95
N THR A 146 8.28 -15.17 -1.27
CA THR A 146 7.58 -14.03 -1.85
C THR A 146 8.51 -12.86 -2.15
N GLY A 147 9.61 -12.72 -1.41
CA GLY A 147 10.45 -11.53 -1.42
C GLY A 147 9.81 -10.29 -0.80
N VAL A 148 8.58 -10.36 -0.26
CA VAL A 148 7.88 -9.25 0.42
C VAL A 148 8.43 -9.10 1.83
N ILE A 149 9.74 -8.93 1.93
CA ILE A 149 10.48 -8.74 3.20
C ILE A 149 10.91 -7.28 3.42
N GLY A 150 10.81 -6.46 2.36
CA GLY A 150 11.18 -5.06 2.38
C GLY A 150 10.01 -4.12 2.70
N ARG A 151 10.23 -2.83 2.49
CA ARG A 151 9.16 -1.83 2.54
C ARG A 151 8.33 -1.92 1.26
N PHE A 152 7.03 -1.93 1.41
CA PHE A 152 6.06 -1.75 0.33
C PHE A 152 4.93 -0.86 0.86
N ARG A 153 4.24 -0.13 -0.02
CA ARG A 153 3.24 0.85 0.41
C ARG A 153 1.97 0.80 -0.41
N GLN A 154 2.11 0.82 -1.72
CA GLN A 154 0.98 0.75 -2.62
C GLN A 154 0.91 -0.63 -3.26
N LEU A 155 -0.31 -1.03 -3.50
CA LEU A 155 -0.63 -2.18 -4.34
C LEU A 155 -1.70 -1.74 -5.35
N LYS A 156 -1.73 -2.40 -6.49
CA LYS A 156 -2.76 -2.21 -7.51
C LYS A 156 -3.27 -3.56 -7.98
N LEU A 157 -4.54 -3.58 -8.32
CA LEU A 157 -5.20 -4.77 -8.85
C LEU A 157 -5.44 -4.64 -10.36
N ASP A 158 -5.17 -5.70 -11.08
CA ASP A 158 -5.79 -5.98 -12.36
C ASP A 158 -6.99 -6.89 -12.07
N VAL A 159 -8.16 -6.26 -11.93
CA VAL A 159 -9.40 -6.92 -11.51
C VAL A 159 -9.84 -7.96 -12.54
N ASP A 160 -9.69 -7.66 -13.84
CA ASP A 160 -10.08 -8.59 -14.91
C ASP A 160 -9.32 -9.91 -14.87
N ARG A 161 -8.09 -9.91 -14.32
CA ARG A 161 -7.22 -11.09 -14.23
C ARG A 161 -7.04 -11.60 -12.81
N GLY A 162 -7.59 -10.90 -11.82
CA GLY A 162 -7.40 -11.22 -10.41
C GLY A 162 -5.93 -11.19 -10.00
N MET A 163 -5.18 -10.17 -10.44
CA MET A 163 -3.75 -10.04 -10.16
C MET A 163 -3.47 -8.84 -9.24
N ILE A 164 -2.57 -9.06 -8.28
CA ILE A 164 -2.10 -8.05 -7.31
C ILE A 164 -0.69 -7.64 -7.69
N TYR A 165 -0.45 -6.36 -7.94
CA TYR A 165 0.88 -5.79 -8.23
C TYR A 165 1.37 -5.01 -7.03
N VAL A 166 2.63 -5.23 -6.65
CA VAL A 166 3.28 -4.58 -5.50
C VAL A 166 4.67 -4.13 -5.89
N ALA A 167 5.00 -2.87 -5.58
CA ALA A 167 6.38 -2.40 -5.62
C ALA A 167 7.02 -2.58 -4.23
N VAL A 168 8.06 -3.41 -4.16
CA VAL A 168 8.82 -3.69 -2.95
C VAL A 168 10.14 -2.95 -3.01
N GLN A 169 10.42 -2.12 -2.00
CA GLN A 169 11.67 -1.38 -1.89
C GLN A 169 12.81 -2.28 -1.39
N ALA A 170 14.02 -2.02 -1.89
CA ALA A 170 15.22 -2.61 -1.34
C ALA A 170 15.41 -2.24 0.13
N PHE A 171 15.87 -3.17 0.93
CA PHE A 171 16.31 -2.91 2.29
C PHE A 171 17.83 -2.82 2.33
N ARG A 172 18.38 -1.74 2.88
CA ARG A 172 19.79 -1.74 3.29
C ARG A 172 19.94 -2.76 4.42
N ARG A 173 20.80 -3.76 4.22
CA ARG A 173 21.13 -4.82 5.21
C ARG A 173 21.79 -4.29 6.50
N GLN A 174 21.80 -2.99 6.73
CA GLN A 174 22.30 -2.33 7.95
C GLN A 174 21.20 -2.03 8.95
N MET A 175 19.98 -2.50 8.76
CA MET A 175 19.05 -2.48 9.87
C MET A 175 19.51 -3.47 10.92
N ALA A 176 19.88 -2.90 12.03
CA ALA A 176 20.21 -3.53 13.27
C ALA A 176 19.27 -4.69 13.57
N THR A 177 19.82 -5.73 14.18
CA THR A 177 19.05 -6.75 14.88
C THR A 177 17.94 -6.10 15.70
N PRO A 178 16.78 -6.76 15.95
CA PRO A 178 15.68 -6.21 16.76
C PRO A 178 16.13 -5.59 18.08
N GLN A 179 17.25 -6.07 18.64
CA GLN A 179 17.91 -5.51 19.81
C GLN A 179 18.44 -4.09 19.59
N LYS A 180 19.05 -3.79 18.42
CA LYS A 180 19.56 -2.46 18.10
C LYS A 180 18.46 -1.44 17.82
N GLU A 181 17.31 -1.88 17.35
CA GLU A 181 16.15 -1.02 17.13
C GLU A 181 15.50 -0.64 18.47
N ALA A 182 15.38 -1.58 19.40
CA ALA A 182 14.94 -1.32 20.77
C ALA A 182 15.92 -0.39 21.50
N ASP A 183 17.24 -0.58 21.33
CA ASP A 183 18.27 0.26 21.92
C ASP A 183 18.30 1.68 21.36
N LEU A 184 17.88 1.89 20.10
CA LEU A 184 17.75 3.21 19.48
C LEU A 184 16.66 4.06 20.15
N TYR A 185 15.55 3.46 20.57
CA TYR A 185 14.44 4.17 21.20
C TYR A 185 14.61 4.34 22.71
N THR A 186 15.48 3.56 23.35
CA THR A 186 15.73 3.63 24.79
C THR A 186 17.01 4.37 25.17
N ASN A 187 17.89 4.67 24.20
CA ASN A 187 19.17 5.32 24.44
C ASN A 187 19.13 6.79 23.99
N GLU A 188 19.18 7.72 24.95
CA GLU A 188 19.18 9.17 24.69
C GLU A 188 20.25 9.63 23.69
N LYS A 189 21.42 8.98 23.70
CA LYS A 189 22.52 9.29 22.80
C LYS A 189 22.20 8.86 21.35
N ALA A 190 21.54 7.73 21.17
CA ALA A 190 21.06 7.27 19.85
C ALA A 190 19.93 8.15 19.34
N LEU A 191 19.01 8.57 20.21
CA LEU A 191 17.93 9.51 19.89
C LEU A 191 18.47 10.89 19.49
N ALA A 192 19.51 11.38 20.18
CA ALA A 192 20.18 12.64 19.84
C ALA A 192 20.91 12.56 18.49
N THR A 193 21.52 11.41 18.18
CA THR A 193 22.15 11.16 16.87
C THR A 193 21.11 11.14 15.75
N LEU A 194 19.99 10.46 15.94
CA LEU A 194 18.87 10.42 14.98
C LEU A 194 18.30 11.81 14.72
N ARG A 195 18.10 12.62 15.78
CA ARG A 195 17.63 14.01 15.66
C ARG A 195 18.64 14.88 14.93
N ALA A 196 19.93 14.68 15.17
CA ALA A 196 21.00 15.42 14.48
C ALA A 196 21.09 15.03 12.98
N GLN A 197 20.87 13.76 12.64
CA GLN A 197 20.78 13.29 11.25
C GLN A 197 19.55 13.86 10.52
N GLN A 198 18.39 13.83 11.17
CA GLN A 198 17.15 14.45 10.65
C GLN A 198 17.31 15.97 10.44
N ALA A 199 18.01 16.67 11.35
CA ALA A 199 18.27 18.10 11.24
C ALA A 199 19.24 18.43 10.09
N ARG A 200 20.11 17.49 9.68
CA ARG A 200 21.01 17.62 8.52
C ARG A 200 20.35 17.19 7.22
N GLY A 201 19.08 16.76 7.24
CA GLY A 201 18.39 16.24 6.06
C GLY A 201 18.85 14.85 5.63
N GLU A 202 19.68 14.20 6.45
CA GLU A 202 20.08 12.82 6.25
C GLU A 202 18.88 11.92 6.59
N ARG A 203 18.27 11.32 5.56
CA ARG A 203 17.15 10.38 5.74
C ARG A 203 17.70 8.98 5.87
N ASP A 204 17.29 8.23 6.90
CA ASP A 204 17.60 6.81 7.07
C ASP A 204 17.00 5.92 5.96
N ASP A 205 16.23 6.52 5.06
CA ASP A 205 15.51 5.87 3.97
C ASP A 205 15.99 6.31 2.59
N GLU A 206 17.25 6.77 2.45
CA GLU A 206 17.82 6.95 1.11
C GLU A 206 17.78 5.63 0.33
N PRO A 207 17.28 5.65 -0.92
CA PRO A 207 17.27 4.46 -1.76
C PRO A 207 18.70 3.97 -1.91
N VAL A 208 18.89 2.67 -1.70
CA VAL A 208 20.17 2.03 -2.06
C VAL A 208 20.33 2.21 -3.56
N ASP A 209 21.38 2.96 -3.98
CA ASP A 209 21.74 3.04 -5.39
C ASP A 209 21.81 1.63 -5.96
N ALA A 210 21.23 1.47 -7.15
CA ALA A 210 21.04 0.17 -7.81
C ALA A 210 22.35 -0.59 -8.13
N GLU A 211 23.47 -0.06 -7.71
CA GLU A 211 24.82 -0.64 -7.94
C GLU A 211 25.17 -1.83 -7.01
N GLY A 212 24.39 -2.05 -5.96
CA GLY A 212 24.58 -3.18 -5.04
C GLY A 212 23.70 -4.38 -5.37
N GLY A 213 23.78 -4.92 -6.58
CA GLY A 213 22.96 -6.00 -7.09
C GLY A 213 23.12 -7.35 -6.38
N GLY A 214 22.58 -7.48 -5.18
CA GLY A 214 22.36 -8.75 -4.50
C GLY A 214 20.84 -9.01 -4.39
N ASP A 215 20.44 -10.17 -3.89
CA ASP A 215 19.04 -10.62 -3.66
C ASP A 215 18.17 -9.66 -2.82
N THR A 216 18.72 -8.54 -2.37
CA THR A 216 18.07 -7.49 -1.57
C THR A 216 17.62 -6.28 -2.39
N ALA A 217 17.81 -6.30 -3.71
CA ALA A 217 17.32 -5.22 -4.58
C ALA A 217 15.80 -5.18 -4.60
N GLY A 218 15.23 -3.96 -4.60
CA GLY A 218 13.80 -3.79 -4.74
C GLY A 218 13.29 -4.33 -6.08
N PHE A 219 11.99 -4.60 -6.15
CA PHE A 219 11.37 -5.17 -7.36
C PHE A 219 9.88 -4.81 -7.44
N ILE A 220 9.30 -4.99 -8.61
CA ILE A 220 7.85 -5.04 -8.77
C ILE A 220 7.48 -6.50 -8.97
N GLY A 221 6.60 -7.01 -8.11
CA GLY A 221 6.08 -8.38 -8.18
C GLY A 221 4.59 -8.42 -8.44
N ALA A 222 4.10 -9.52 -9.03
CA ALA A 222 2.69 -9.77 -9.17
C ALA A 222 2.30 -11.16 -8.69
N TRP A 223 1.16 -11.27 -7.99
CA TRP A 223 0.56 -12.49 -7.47
C TRP A 223 -0.89 -12.58 -7.89
N ALA A 224 -1.45 -13.78 -7.94
CA ALA A 224 -2.89 -13.91 -8.09
C ALA A 224 -3.61 -13.72 -6.74
N ILE A 225 -4.83 -13.20 -6.78
CA ILE A 225 -5.69 -13.10 -5.58
C ILE A 225 -6.04 -14.47 -4.98
N THR A 226 -5.82 -15.55 -5.73
CA THR A 226 -6.00 -16.94 -5.29
C THR A 226 -4.77 -17.53 -4.65
N ASP A 227 -3.61 -16.87 -4.73
CA ASP A 227 -2.37 -17.34 -4.11
C ASP A 227 -2.47 -17.25 -2.58
N ASN A 228 -1.80 -18.19 -1.90
CA ASN A 228 -1.80 -18.27 -0.45
C ASN A 228 -0.46 -18.84 0.06
N GLY A 229 0.02 -18.33 1.19
CA GLY A 229 1.25 -18.79 1.82
C GLY A 229 2.52 -18.17 1.20
N ASP A 230 3.64 -18.87 1.36
CA ASP A 230 4.96 -18.44 0.92
C ASP A 230 5.22 -18.84 -0.54
N VAL A 231 4.60 -18.13 -1.45
CA VAL A 231 4.68 -18.39 -2.89
C VAL A 231 5.43 -17.28 -3.62
N PRO A 232 6.31 -17.61 -4.59
CA PRO A 232 7.01 -16.61 -5.37
C PRO A 232 6.05 -15.82 -6.27
N PRO A 233 6.42 -14.57 -6.66
CA PRO A 233 5.62 -13.80 -7.60
C PRO A 233 5.58 -14.45 -8.98
N ARG A 234 4.46 -14.35 -9.66
CA ARG A 234 4.24 -14.83 -11.03
C ARG A 234 4.91 -13.95 -12.08
N LEU A 235 5.06 -12.67 -11.77
CA LEU A 235 5.84 -11.69 -12.52
C LEU A 235 6.82 -11.03 -11.55
N ILE A 236 8.05 -10.84 -12.02
CA ILE A 236 9.05 -10.07 -11.29
C ILE A 236 9.80 -9.15 -12.25
N ILE A 237 9.83 -7.86 -11.91
CA ILE A 237 10.62 -6.84 -12.59
C ILE A 237 11.71 -6.41 -11.61
N ARG A 238 12.96 -6.79 -11.88
CA ARG A 238 14.11 -6.63 -10.98
C ARG A 238 15.38 -6.34 -11.76
N GLY A 239 16.33 -5.74 -11.09
CA GLY A 239 17.69 -5.56 -11.58
C GLY A 239 18.06 -4.09 -11.80
N PRO A 240 19.35 -3.78 -11.85
CA PRO A 240 19.83 -2.39 -11.86
C PRO A 240 19.35 -1.59 -13.08
N ALA A 241 19.25 -2.23 -14.24
CA ALA A 241 18.77 -1.58 -15.46
C ALA A 241 17.27 -1.21 -15.39
N THR A 242 16.49 -1.90 -14.56
CA THR A 242 15.06 -1.61 -14.42
C THR A 242 14.78 -0.40 -13.53
N ARG A 243 15.72 -0.03 -12.64
CA ARG A 243 15.50 0.95 -11.58
C ARG A 243 14.27 0.67 -10.72
N ALA A 244 13.73 -0.57 -10.77
CA ALA A 244 12.66 -1.03 -9.90
C ALA A 244 13.15 -1.06 -8.45
N GLY A 245 12.26 -0.76 -7.50
CA GLY A 245 12.60 -0.77 -6.08
C GLY A 245 12.88 0.59 -5.47
N GLY A 246 12.54 1.67 -6.17
CA GLY A 246 12.50 3.02 -5.64
C GLY A 246 11.34 3.23 -4.66
N TYR A 247 10.67 4.39 -4.67
CA TYR A 247 9.67 4.81 -3.67
C TYR A 247 8.28 4.13 -3.73
N GLY A 248 8.18 2.89 -4.18
CA GLY A 248 7.07 2.02 -3.84
C GLY A 248 5.70 2.32 -4.43
N GLY A 249 5.59 3.09 -5.50
CA GLY A 249 4.37 3.23 -6.27
C GLY A 249 4.31 2.25 -7.44
N VAL A 250 3.14 1.69 -7.71
CA VAL A 250 2.88 0.83 -8.87
C VAL A 250 1.52 1.17 -9.49
N ALA A 251 1.46 1.16 -10.81
CA ALA A 251 0.24 1.21 -11.58
C ALA A 251 0.34 0.26 -12.78
N VAL A 252 -0.80 -0.11 -13.34
CA VAL A 252 -0.85 -1.04 -14.47
C VAL A 252 -1.79 -0.53 -15.55
N ASN A 253 -1.42 -0.75 -16.80
CA ASN A 253 -2.26 -0.59 -17.97
C ASN A 253 -2.33 -1.93 -18.71
N PRO A 254 -3.30 -2.78 -18.37
CA PRO A 254 -3.40 -4.11 -18.96
C PRO A 254 -3.70 -4.12 -20.47
N LYS A 255 -4.26 -3.04 -21.00
CA LYS A 255 -4.59 -2.93 -22.43
C LYS A 255 -3.33 -2.91 -23.30
N ASP A 256 -2.32 -2.15 -22.85
CA ASP A 256 -1.09 -1.94 -23.60
C ASP A 256 0.04 -2.85 -23.07
N GLY A 257 -0.22 -3.64 -22.03
CA GLY A 257 0.74 -4.55 -21.41
C GLY A 257 1.82 -3.83 -20.62
N GLU A 258 1.46 -2.73 -19.96
CA GLU A 258 2.38 -1.84 -19.26
C GLU A 258 2.23 -1.95 -17.74
N VAL A 259 3.37 -1.95 -17.07
CA VAL A 259 3.51 -1.77 -15.63
C VAL A 259 4.31 -0.51 -15.38
N TYR A 260 3.80 0.37 -14.55
CA TYR A 260 4.47 1.60 -14.14
C TYR A 260 5.03 1.47 -12.73
N GLY A 261 6.27 1.88 -12.55
CA GLY A 261 6.93 1.96 -11.25
C GLY A 261 7.37 3.39 -10.94
N VAL A 262 7.25 3.80 -9.69
CA VAL A 262 7.74 5.11 -9.23
C VAL A 262 9.12 4.94 -8.61
N GLY A 263 10.11 5.62 -9.19
CA GLY A 263 11.46 5.77 -8.65
C GLY A 263 11.62 7.05 -7.85
N SER A 264 12.85 7.33 -7.41
CA SER A 264 13.17 8.53 -6.63
C SER A 264 12.94 9.84 -7.40
N ASN A 265 13.14 9.83 -8.71
CA ASN A 265 13.10 11.01 -9.59
C ASN A 265 12.45 10.74 -10.94
N ALA A 266 11.84 9.58 -11.14
CA ALA A 266 11.25 9.20 -12.41
C ALA A 266 10.07 8.23 -12.23
N VAL A 267 9.19 8.20 -13.22
CA VAL A 267 8.25 7.11 -13.45
C VAL A 267 8.83 6.24 -14.56
N MET A 268 8.94 4.94 -14.30
CA MET A 268 9.40 3.95 -15.26
C MET A 268 8.22 3.20 -15.83
N THR A 269 8.27 2.92 -17.14
CA THR A 269 7.32 2.07 -17.83
C THR A 269 8.00 0.77 -18.25
N TYR A 270 7.41 -0.35 -17.89
CA TYR A 270 7.88 -1.69 -18.25
C TYR A 270 6.87 -2.36 -19.17
N LEU A 271 7.32 -2.76 -20.34
CA LEU A 271 6.49 -3.46 -21.31
C LEU A 271 6.56 -4.97 -21.06
N VAL A 272 5.46 -5.56 -20.63
CA VAL A 272 5.33 -6.99 -20.32
C VAL A 272 4.06 -7.57 -20.96
N PRO A 273 3.82 -7.36 -22.27
CA PRO A 273 2.55 -7.67 -22.92
C PRO A 273 2.18 -9.16 -22.85
N HIS A 274 3.17 -10.06 -22.78
CA HIS A 274 2.93 -11.49 -22.66
C HIS A 274 2.23 -11.88 -21.36
N PHE A 275 2.42 -11.11 -20.30
CA PHE A 275 1.79 -11.36 -19.00
C PHE A 275 0.30 -10.95 -18.99
N PHE A 276 -0.07 -10.00 -19.84
CA PHE A 276 -1.44 -9.51 -19.96
C PHE A 276 -2.25 -10.22 -21.07
N LYS A 277 -1.67 -11.17 -21.80
CA LYS A 277 -2.43 -11.97 -22.75
C LYS A 277 -3.42 -12.86 -21.99
N LYS A 278 -4.68 -12.88 -22.45
CA LYS A 278 -5.64 -13.85 -21.92
C LYS A 278 -5.11 -15.27 -22.20
N PRO A 279 -5.25 -16.21 -21.25
CA PRO A 279 -5.03 -17.63 -21.57
C PRO A 279 -5.91 -18.00 -22.76
N GLN A 280 -5.33 -18.63 -23.76
CA GLN A 280 -6.05 -19.16 -24.92
C GLN A 280 -6.94 -20.32 -24.51
#